data_d981dbe9e38bb8afd44f3530afa97699
#
_entry.id   d981dbe9e38bb8afd44f3530afa97699
#
_cell.length_a   1.000
_cell.length_b   1.000
_cell.length_c   1.000
_cell.angle_alpha   90.00
_cell.angle_beta   90.00
_cell.angle_gamma   90.00
#
_symmetry.space_group_name_H-M   'P 1'
#
loop_
_entity.id
_entity.type
_entity.pdbx_description
1 polymer ?
#
loop_
_entity_poly.entity_id
_entity_poly.type
_entity_poly.pdbx_seq_one_letter_code
_entity_poly.pdbx_strand_id
1 'polypeptide(L)'
;MNEMNGENVQTANHTSEVMRRFNQAFQRHEPEALTELVAEDCIIENTQPAPNGSRHVGRQACLAVWQGLAGESGTHFEPEEVFVSGDRAIIRWRYFWGAGERNSVRGVNLMRVRGGQIIEAMGYVKSSS
;
A
#
# COMPACT_ATOMS: atom_id res chain seq x y z
N MET A 1 25.71 -2.96 19.60
CA MET A 1 25.39 -3.10 19.24
C MET A 1 25.48 -3.25 18.29
N ASN A 2 25.35 -2.91 17.44
CA ASN A 2 25.89 -3.46 16.77
C ASN A 2 25.59 -3.51 15.37
N GLU A 3 26.24 -4.28 14.55
CA GLU A 3 26.02 -4.38 13.13
C GLU A 3 24.61 -4.75 12.78
N MET A 4 23.99 -5.58 13.59
CA MET A 4 22.61 -5.95 13.38
C MET A 4 21.70 -4.75 13.42
N ASN A 5 21.97 -3.84 14.35
CA ASN A 5 21.18 -2.63 14.43
C ASN A 5 21.35 -1.77 13.18
N GLY A 6 22.58 -1.72 12.64
CA GLY A 6 22.83 -0.97 11.42
C GLY A 6 22.08 -1.53 10.22
N GLU A 7 22.09 -2.84 10.07
CA GLU A 7 21.37 -3.48 8.99
C GLU A 7 19.86 -3.27 9.10
N ASN A 8 19.33 -3.37 10.32
CA ASN A 8 17.91 -3.14 10.55
C ASN A 8 17.51 -1.72 10.22
N VAL A 9 18.37 -0.75 10.59
CA VAL A 9 18.09 0.65 10.29
C VAL A 9 18.09 0.88 8.78
N GLN A 10 19.04 0.32 8.05
CA GLN A 10 19.07 0.45 6.60
C GLN A 10 17.84 -0.18 5.94
N THR A 11 17.46 -1.38 6.38
CA THR A 11 16.29 -2.04 5.84
C THR A 11 15.04 -1.22 6.11
N ALA A 12 14.91 -0.69 7.33
CA ALA A 12 13.77 0.14 7.67
C ALA A 12 13.74 1.42 6.83
N ASN A 13 14.91 2.02 6.57
CA ASN A 13 14.99 3.22 5.73
C ASN A 13 14.57 2.92 4.30
N HIS A 14 14.99 1.79 3.76
CA HIS A 14 14.59 1.38 2.41
C HIS A 14 13.09 1.12 2.36
N THR A 15 12.56 0.45 3.38
CA THR A 15 11.11 0.19 3.47
C THR A 15 10.33 1.50 3.56
N SER A 16 10.82 2.44 4.38
CA SER A 16 10.18 3.75 4.51
C SER A 16 10.13 4.49 3.18
N GLU A 17 11.21 4.42 2.42
CA GLU A 17 11.26 5.08 1.11
C GLU A 17 10.28 4.47 0.13
N VAL A 18 10.16 3.13 0.11
CA VAL A 18 9.18 2.45 -0.73
C VAL A 18 7.77 2.87 -0.34
N MET A 19 7.48 2.93 0.96
CA MET A 19 6.16 3.37 1.45
C MET A 19 5.87 4.81 1.05
N ARG A 20 6.86 5.68 1.14
CA ARG A 20 6.70 7.08 0.75
C ARG A 20 6.33 7.18 -0.74
N ARG A 21 7.04 6.46 -1.59
CA ARG A 21 6.78 6.47 -3.04
C ARG A 21 5.43 5.86 -3.36
N PHE A 22 5.08 4.77 -2.68
CA PHE A 22 3.80 4.11 -2.85
C PHE A 22 2.65 5.07 -2.51
N ASN A 23 2.72 5.70 -1.34
CA ASN A 23 1.69 6.63 -0.91
C ASN A 23 1.58 7.83 -1.84
N GLN A 24 2.70 8.37 -2.31
CA GLN A 24 2.69 9.49 -3.25
C GLN A 24 2.00 9.15 -4.56
N ALA A 25 2.19 7.93 -5.06
CA ALA A 25 1.57 7.52 -6.31
C ALA A 25 0.05 7.63 -6.22
N PHE A 26 -0.51 7.23 -5.08
CA PHE A 26 -1.96 7.34 -4.86
C PHE A 26 -2.38 8.78 -4.60
N GLN A 27 -1.64 9.51 -3.77
CA GLN A 27 -1.99 10.89 -3.44
C GLN A 27 -1.97 11.81 -4.65
N ARG A 28 -1.04 11.57 -5.57
CA ARG A 28 -0.86 12.41 -6.75
C ARG A 28 -1.56 11.86 -7.99
N HIS A 29 -2.25 10.75 -7.86
CA HIS A 29 -2.90 10.09 -9.00
C HIS A 29 -1.89 9.83 -10.12
N GLU A 30 -0.78 9.20 -9.78
CA GLU A 30 0.29 8.84 -10.72
C GLU A 30 0.45 7.32 -10.77
N PRO A 31 -0.46 6.62 -11.45
CA PRO A 31 -0.42 5.15 -11.47
C PRO A 31 0.88 4.58 -12.04
N GLU A 32 1.49 5.27 -12.99
CA GLU A 32 2.73 4.78 -13.59
C GLU A 32 3.88 4.73 -12.60
N ALA A 33 3.81 5.52 -11.53
CA ALA A 33 4.86 5.52 -10.50
C ALA A 33 4.89 4.22 -9.70
N LEU A 34 3.82 3.41 -9.78
CA LEU A 34 3.75 2.14 -9.09
C LEU A 34 4.50 1.02 -9.81
N THR A 35 4.77 1.19 -11.10
CA THR A 35 5.30 0.12 -11.94
C THR A 35 6.58 -0.51 -11.37
N GLU A 36 7.51 0.30 -10.93
CA GLU A 36 8.77 -0.22 -10.41
C GLU A 36 8.74 -0.60 -8.93
N LEU A 37 7.63 -0.34 -8.26
CA LEU A 37 7.52 -0.63 -6.83
C LEU A 37 6.96 -2.03 -6.54
N VAL A 38 6.44 -2.72 -7.55
CA VAL A 38 5.76 -4.00 -7.37
C VAL A 38 6.62 -5.14 -7.87
N ALA A 39 6.89 -6.12 -7.00
CA ALA A 39 7.70 -7.27 -7.34
C ALA A 39 6.94 -8.24 -8.24
N GLU A 40 7.69 -9.07 -8.98
CA GLU A 40 7.08 -10.06 -9.85
C GLU A 40 6.20 -11.06 -9.10
N ASP A 41 6.57 -11.37 -7.86
CA ASP A 41 5.84 -12.34 -7.05
C ASP A 41 4.96 -11.69 -6.00
N CYS A 42 4.60 -10.43 -6.19
CA CYS A 42 3.76 -9.69 -5.26
C CYS A 42 2.39 -10.33 -5.08
N ILE A 43 1.88 -10.28 -3.86
CA ILE A 43 0.54 -10.76 -3.53
C ILE A 43 -0.20 -9.62 -2.83
N ILE A 44 -1.40 -9.32 -3.30
CA ILE A 44 -2.28 -8.34 -2.68
C ILE A 44 -3.56 -9.05 -2.23
N GLU A 45 -4.02 -8.72 -1.04
CA GLU A 45 -5.37 -9.09 -0.63
C GLU A 45 -6.15 -7.81 -0.31
N ASN A 46 -7.32 -7.71 -0.91
CA ASN A 46 -8.24 -6.59 -0.66
C ASN A 46 -9.45 -7.08 0.11
N THR A 47 -10.18 -6.13 0.70
CA THR A 47 -11.33 -6.46 1.54
C THR A 47 -12.57 -6.86 0.76
N GLN A 48 -12.68 -6.45 -0.49
CA GLN A 48 -13.83 -6.77 -1.30
C GLN A 48 -13.56 -7.95 -2.20
N PRO A 49 -14.54 -8.83 -2.41
CA PRO A 49 -15.86 -8.83 -1.78
C PRO A 49 -15.80 -9.44 -0.38
N ALA A 50 -16.69 -8.96 0.46
CA ALA A 50 -16.81 -9.52 1.80
C ALA A 50 -17.33 -10.96 1.71
N PRO A 51 -17.01 -11.84 2.67
CA PRO A 51 -16.23 -11.59 3.90
C PRO A 51 -14.73 -11.82 3.72
N ASN A 52 -14.30 -12.52 2.68
CA ASN A 52 -12.91 -12.96 2.58
C ASN A 52 -12.05 -12.07 1.70
N GLY A 53 -12.67 -11.21 0.91
CA GLY A 53 -11.94 -10.34 0.02
C GLY A 53 -11.49 -11.03 -1.24
N SER A 54 -10.58 -10.40 -1.94
CA SER A 54 -9.99 -10.90 -3.17
C SER A 54 -8.48 -11.00 -3.01
N ARG A 55 -7.88 -11.91 -3.79
CA ARG A 55 -6.44 -12.14 -3.75
C ARG A 55 -5.90 -12.03 -5.16
N HIS A 56 -4.85 -11.24 -5.31
CA HIS A 56 -4.22 -11.00 -6.60
C HIS A 56 -2.76 -11.42 -6.52
N VAL A 57 -2.33 -12.27 -7.43
CA VAL A 57 -1.00 -12.86 -7.41
C VAL A 57 -0.24 -12.47 -8.66
N GLY A 58 0.98 -11.96 -8.47
CA GLY A 58 1.87 -11.58 -9.54
C GLY A 58 1.81 -10.09 -9.84
N ARG A 59 2.90 -9.60 -10.42
CA ARG A 59 3.07 -8.16 -10.70
C ARG A 59 1.93 -7.60 -11.53
N GLN A 60 1.58 -8.30 -12.61
CA GLN A 60 0.60 -7.77 -13.55
C GLN A 60 -0.77 -7.61 -12.90
N ALA A 61 -1.20 -8.63 -12.16
CA ALA A 61 -2.49 -8.58 -11.46
C ALA A 61 -2.49 -7.50 -10.39
N CYS A 62 -1.40 -7.39 -9.64
CA CYS A 62 -1.29 -6.40 -8.58
C CYS A 62 -1.26 -4.98 -9.13
N LEU A 63 -0.52 -4.76 -10.21
CA LEU A 63 -0.49 -3.44 -10.85
C LEU A 63 -1.85 -3.06 -11.39
N ALA A 64 -2.59 -4.01 -11.96
CA ALA A 64 -3.92 -3.71 -12.48
C ALA A 64 -4.82 -3.16 -11.38
N VAL A 65 -4.77 -3.76 -10.18
CA VAL A 65 -5.57 -3.30 -9.06
C VAL A 65 -5.14 -1.91 -8.60
N TRP A 66 -3.86 -1.76 -8.31
CA TRP A 66 -3.36 -0.51 -7.73
C TRP A 66 -3.34 0.64 -8.72
N GLN A 67 -2.97 0.39 -9.96
CA GLN A 67 -2.97 1.45 -10.98
C GLN A 67 -4.38 1.91 -11.29
N GLY A 68 -5.34 0.99 -11.26
CA GLY A 68 -6.73 1.35 -11.41
C GLY A 68 -7.19 2.29 -10.32
N LEU A 69 -6.84 1.97 -9.07
CA LEU A 69 -7.21 2.81 -7.94
C LEU A 69 -6.49 4.16 -7.96
N ALA A 70 -5.19 4.15 -8.23
CA ALA A 70 -4.40 5.37 -8.22
C ALA A 70 -4.83 6.34 -9.32
N GLY A 71 -5.25 5.80 -10.47
CA GLY A 71 -5.64 6.61 -11.60
C GLY A 71 -7.07 7.12 -11.56
N GLU A 72 -7.88 6.63 -10.63
CA GLU A 72 -9.29 6.97 -10.61
C GLU A 72 -9.50 8.41 -10.16
N SER A 73 -10.20 9.20 -10.99
CA SER A 73 -10.50 10.58 -10.66
C SER A 73 -11.65 10.65 -9.66
N GLY A 74 -11.70 11.73 -8.91
CA GLY A 74 -12.78 11.93 -7.94
C GLY A 74 -12.57 11.19 -6.64
N THR A 75 -11.39 10.63 -6.42
CA THR A 75 -11.05 9.94 -5.19
C THR A 75 -9.82 10.58 -4.55
N HIS A 76 -9.65 10.34 -3.28
CA HIS A 76 -8.51 10.89 -2.55
C HIS A 76 -8.03 9.86 -1.53
N PHE A 77 -6.73 9.59 -1.56
CA PHE A 77 -6.10 8.66 -0.63
C PHE A 77 -5.24 9.46 0.34
N GLU A 78 -5.44 9.24 1.63
CA GLU A 78 -4.71 9.96 2.67
C GLU A 78 -4.08 8.98 3.64
N PRO A 79 -2.75 8.82 3.58
CA PRO A 79 -2.07 8.01 4.60
C PRO A 79 -2.06 8.82 5.89
N GLU A 80 -2.61 8.23 6.94
CA GLU A 80 -2.70 8.90 8.23
C GLU A 80 -1.49 8.60 9.11
N GLU A 81 -0.95 7.38 8.96
CA GLU A 81 0.16 6.95 9.79
C GLU A 81 0.90 5.82 9.10
N VAL A 82 2.22 5.82 9.19
CA VAL A 82 3.05 4.74 8.63
C VAL A 82 4.00 4.26 9.72
N PHE A 83 3.94 2.96 10.01
CA PHE A 83 4.85 2.31 10.94
C PHE A 83 5.77 1.39 10.15
N VAL A 84 7.07 1.44 10.43
CA VAL A 84 8.03 0.59 9.73
C VAL A 84 8.87 -0.17 10.74
N SER A 85 9.04 -1.46 10.49
CA SER A 85 9.91 -2.32 11.28
C SER A 85 10.60 -3.28 10.31
N GLY A 86 11.89 -3.05 10.06
CA GLY A 86 12.64 -3.85 9.09
C GLY A 86 12.01 -3.80 7.71
N ASP A 87 11.68 -4.96 7.17
CA ASP A 87 11.08 -5.08 5.84
C ASP A 87 9.55 -5.03 5.87
N ARG A 88 8.97 -4.71 7.03
CA ARG A 88 7.53 -4.65 7.20
C ARG A 88 7.06 -3.24 7.47
N ALA A 89 5.85 -2.94 7.02
CA ALA A 89 5.23 -1.64 7.28
C ALA A 89 3.73 -1.80 7.46
N ILE A 90 3.16 -0.88 8.21
CA ILE A 90 1.72 -0.75 8.35
C ILE A 90 1.38 0.65 7.90
N ILE A 91 0.47 0.76 6.94
CA ILE A 91 -0.06 2.05 6.49
C ILE A 91 -1.47 2.16 7.01
N ARG A 92 -1.73 3.15 7.85
CA ARG A 92 -3.08 3.49 8.27
C ARG A 92 -3.55 4.59 7.35
N TRP A 93 -4.69 4.35 6.66
CA TRP A 93 -5.11 5.27 5.61
C TRP A 93 -6.61 5.55 5.69
N ARG A 94 -6.99 6.62 5.00
CA ARG A 94 -8.38 6.99 4.77
C ARG A 94 -8.55 7.20 3.28
N TYR A 95 -9.63 6.69 2.74
CA TYR A 95 -9.93 6.79 1.32
C TYR A 95 -11.28 7.48 1.16
N PHE A 96 -11.31 8.49 0.29
CA PHE A 96 -12.49 9.30 0.06
C PHE A 96 -12.99 9.12 -1.36
N TRP A 97 -14.30 9.17 -1.52
CA TRP A 97 -14.91 9.11 -2.85
C TRP A 97 -16.26 9.81 -2.81
N GLY A 98 -16.86 10.00 -4.02
CA GLY A 98 -18.17 10.62 -4.16
C GLY A 98 -18.08 12.11 -4.29
N ALA A 99 -19.20 12.72 -4.60
CA ALA A 99 -19.28 14.17 -4.80
C ALA A 99 -18.87 14.91 -3.52
N GLY A 100 -17.87 15.80 -3.63
CA GLY A 100 -17.36 16.53 -2.49
C GLY A 100 -16.67 15.67 -1.46
N GLU A 101 -16.23 14.47 -1.86
CA GLU A 101 -15.53 13.55 -0.96
C GLU A 101 -16.35 13.23 0.29
N ARG A 102 -17.66 13.07 0.10
CA ARG A 102 -18.57 12.81 1.20
C ARG A 102 -18.40 11.47 1.84
N ASN A 103 -18.03 10.48 1.05
CA ASN A 103 -17.90 9.12 1.53
C ASN A 103 -16.45 8.85 1.86
N SER A 104 -16.22 8.11 2.92
CA SER A 104 -14.85 7.73 3.26
C SER A 104 -14.87 6.44 4.05
N VAL A 105 -13.70 5.78 4.04
CA VAL A 105 -13.48 4.57 4.81
C VAL A 105 -12.05 4.61 5.30
N ARG A 106 -11.81 4.05 6.48
CA ARG A 106 -10.47 3.89 7.02
C ARG A 106 -10.04 2.44 6.97
N GLY A 107 -8.76 2.25 6.80
CA GLY A 107 -8.22 0.91 6.80
C GLY A 107 -6.75 0.88 7.09
N VAL A 108 -6.19 -0.31 7.03
CA VAL A 108 -4.75 -0.50 7.15
C VAL A 108 -4.30 -1.50 6.10
N ASN A 109 -3.08 -1.30 5.62
CA ASN A 109 -2.40 -2.29 4.80
C ASN A 109 -1.20 -2.81 5.59
N LEU A 110 -1.07 -4.12 5.62
CA LEU A 110 0.13 -4.76 6.15
C LEU A 110 1.03 -5.04 4.96
N MET A 111 2.21 -4.41 4.95
CA MET A 111 3.10 -4.44 3.80
C MET A 111 4.38 -5.20 4.09
N ARG A 112 4.95 -5.79 3.05
CA ARG A 112 6.29 -6.36 3.12
C ARG A 112 7.07 -5.96 1.86
N VAL A 113 8.34 -5.61 2.06
CA VAL A 113 9.21 -5.09 1.00
C VAL A 113 10.45 -5.98 0.88
N ARG A 114 10.93 -6.16 -0.34
CA ARG A 114 12.18 -6.89 -0.60
C ARG A 114 12.87 -6.25 -1.79
N GLY A 115 14.13 -5.82 -1.59
CA GLY A 115 14.92 -5.26 -2.68
C GLY A 115 14.31 -4.03 -3.32
N GLY A 116 13.65 -3.18 -2.51
CA GLY A 116 13.04 -1.96 -3.03
C GLY A 116 11.69 -2.16 -3.67
N GLN A 117 11.11 -3.36 -3.57
CA GLN A 117 9.82 -3.65 -4.17
C GLN A 117 8.88 -4.28 -3.17
N ILE A 118 7.60 -4.03 -3.35
CA ILE A 118 6.55 -4.58 -2.49
C ILE A 118 6.28 -6.01 -2.92
N ILE A 119 6.36 -6.95 -1.97
CA ILE A 119 6.07 -8.36 -2.22
C ILE A 119 4.76 -8.80 -1.61
N GLU A 120 4.21 -8.01 -0.69
CA GLU A 120 2.98 -8.43 0.00
C GLU A 120 2.25 -7.20 0.50
N ALA A 121 0.95 -7.18 0.30
CA ALA A 121 0.10 -6.11 0.84
C ALA A 121 -1.25 -6.70 1.20
N MET A 122 -1.54 -6.74 2.49
CA MET A 122 -2.80 -7.28 3.01
C MET A 122 -3.64 -6.14 3.53
N GLY A 123 -4.78 -5.90 2.89
CA GLY A 123 -5.65 -4.78 3.21
C GLY A 123 -6.80 -5.17 4.12
N TYR A 124 -7.03 -4.38 5.14
CA TYR A 124 -8.15 -4.53 6.06
C TYR A 124 -8.85 -3.20 6.16
N VAL A 125 -10.16 -3.23 6.06
CA VAL A 125 -10.97 -2.01 6.09
C VAL A 125 -11.85 -2.05 7.33
N LYS A 126 -11.92 -0.91 8.00
CA LYS A 126 -12.80 -0.76 9.15
C LYS A 126 -14.23 -0.63 8.64
N SER A 127 -15.07 -1.60 8.97
CA SER A 127 -16.44 -1.57 8.47
C SER A 127 -17.31 -0.68 9.34
N SER A 128 -18.33 -0.12 8.73
CA SER A 128 -19.40 0.50 9.49
C SER A 128 -20.40 -0.58 9.79
N SER A 129 -20.73 -0.74 11.01
CA SER A 129 -21.65 -1.81 11.41
C SER A 129 -23.07 -1.51 10.99
#